data_67680be3f3c59d074e16138bbbf425f6
#
_entry.id   67680be3f3c59d074e16138bbbf425f6
#
_cell.length_a   1.000
_cell.length_b   1.000
_cell.length_c   1.000
_cell.angle_alpha   90.00
_cell.angle_beta   90.00
_cell.angle_gamma   90.00
#
_symmetry.space_group_name_H-M   'P 1'
#
loop_
_entity.id
_entity.type
_entity.pdbx_description
1 polymer ?
#
loop_
_entity_poly.entity_id
_entity_poly.type
_entity_poly.pdbx_seq_one_letter_code
_entity_poly.pdbx_strand_id
1 'polypeptide(L)'
;MSQNSEIKIKVIKSVISIITAIALYIINTSSMEVREKIIYSIIFIALLLLLLIFINIISFTRIDKKSYEVIRKDLDDIGVTLEGIRTSPGNISVERLSEFGNFANCYYNKSTVVFFSNLWAKIKFRSLCKSLANLENFIWDNHLDNAGGLTIRISFIGSSSGIYDRSKHEKQKENEEKYRKLFIKVLNDYRSFRKYCENRL
;
A
#
# COMPACT_ATOMS: atom_id res chain seq x y z
N MET A 1 15.27 -1.00 18.23
CA MET A 1 15.72 0.07 17.31
C MET A 1 14.76 1.28 17.32
N SER A 2 14.32 1.84 18.36
CA SER A 2 13.25 2.82 18.22
C SER A 2 13.47 4.16 18.89
N GLN A 3 14.11 4.20 20.02
CA GLN A 3 14.38 5.47 20.71
C GLN A 3 15.33 6.38 19.90
N ASN A 4 16.31 5.77 19.20
CA ASN A 4 17.26 6.50 18.36
C ASN A 4 16.63 7.19 17.13
N SER A 5 15.56 6.64 16.55
CA SER A 5 14.91 7.25 15.36
C SER A 5 14.02 8.43 15.75
N GLU A 6 13.31 8.35 16.87
CA GLU A 6 12.50 9.46 17.38
C GLU A 6 13.37 10.64 17.85
N ILE A 7 14.50 10.33 18.50
CA ILE A 7 15.49 11.33 18.89
C ILE A 7 16.05 12.03 17.66
N LYS A 8 16.45 11.27 16.62
CA LYS A 8 16.95 11.85 15.37
C LYS A 8 15.93 12.79 14.70
N ILE A 9 14.64 12.41 14.65
CA ILE A 9 13.60 13.26 14.07
C ILE A 9 13.38 14.53 14.90
N LYS A 10 13.38 14.43 16.23
CA LYS A 10 13.28 15.60 17.12
C LYS A 10 14.48 16.54 16.93
N VAL A 11 15.69 16.00 16.87
CA VAL A 11 16.91 16.77 16.62
C VAL A 11 16.85 17.47 15.26
N ILE A 12 16.44 16.77 14.19
CA ILE A 12 16.31 17.35 12.86
C ILE A 12 15.29 18.50 12.87
N LYS A 13 14.13 18.33 13.51
CA LYS A 13 13.11 19.38 13.65
C LYS A 13 13.64 20.60 14.42
N SER A 14 14.38 20.36 15.50
CA SER A 14 14.99 21.46 16.28
C SER A 14 16.05 22.21 15.45
N VAL A 15 16.91 21.50 14.73
CA VAL A 15 17.92 22.11 13.84
C VAL A 15 17.25 22.95 12.75
N ILE A 16 16.17 22.45 12.15
CA ILE A 16 15.40 23.18 11.14
C ILE A 16 14.81 24.47 11.74
N SER A 17 14.25 24.40 12.96
CA SER A 17 13.70 25.60 13.62
C SER A 17 14.77 26.65 13.90
N ILE A 18 15.97 26.24 14.31
CA ILE A 18 17.09 27.14 14.54
C ILE A 18 17.56 27.77 13.21
N ILE A 19 17.73 26.98 12.17
CA ILE A 19 18.12 27.48 10.83
C ILE A 19 17.09 28.48 10.31
N THR A 20 15.79 28.20 10.55
CA THR A 20 14.69 29.08 10.16
C THR A 20 14.77 30.42 10.87
N ALA A 21 14.99 30.40 12.18
CA ALA A 21 15.12 31.65 12.96
C ALA A 21 16.31 32.49 12.50
N ILE A 22 17.45 31.85 12.28
CA ILE A 22 18.67 32.52 11.78
C ILE A 22 18.44 33.13 10.39
N ALA A 23 17.85 32.38 9.47
CA ALA A 23 17.61 32.86 8.11
C ALA A 23 16.64 34.04 8.07
N LEU A 24 15.56 33.98 8.84
CA LEU A 24 14.61 35.08 8.96
C LEU A 24 15.26 36.33 9.61
N TYR A 25 16.13 36.13 10.60
CA TYR A 25 16.89 37.20 11.19
C TYR A 25 17.83 37.89 10.19
N ILE A 26 18.58 37.10 9.41
CA ILE A 26 19.49 37.59 8.36
C ILE A 26 18.71 38.37 7.29
N ILE A 27 17.58 37.85 6.81
CA ILE A 27 16.74 38.53 5.82
C ILE A 27 16.24 39.87 6.37
N ASN A 28 15.86 39.92 7.64
CA ASN A 28 15.26 41.09 8.24
C ASN A 28 16.29 42.20 8.55
N THR A 29 17.52 41.81 8.90
CA THR A 29 18.63 42.72 9.19
C THR A 29 19.44 43.15 7.98
N SER A 30 19.23 42.50 6.81
CA SER A 30 19.94 42.85 5.57
C SER A 30 19.54 44.24 5.07
N SER A 31 20.44 44.88 4.31
CA SER A 31 20.22 46.18 3.62
C SER A 31 19.35 46.09 2.36
N MET A 32 18.71 44.93 2.13
CA MET A 32 17.84 44.72 0.97
C MET A 32 16.58 45.58 1.01
N GLU A 33 16.02 45.85 -0.15
CA GLU A 33 14.74 46.54 -0.27
C GLU A 33 13.59 45.69 0.36
N VAL A 34 12.59 46.37 0.85
CA VAL A 34 11.42 45.68 1.53
C VAL A 34 10.79 44.62 0.63
N ARG A 35 10.70 44.94 -0.70
CA ARG A 35 10.14 43.99 -1.69
C ARG A 35 10.96 42.71 -1.80
N GLU A 36 12.25 42.81 -1.81
CA GLU A 36 13.17 41.66 -1.88
C GLU A 36 13.09 40.82 -0.61
N LYS A 37 13.06 41.45 0.55
CA LYS A 37 12.86 40.76 1.86
C LYS A 37 11.60 39.91 1.86
N ILE A 38 10.50 40.45 1.34
CA ILE A 38 9.22 39.72 1.25
C ILE A 38 9.37 38.50 0.33
N ILE A 39 9.97 38.67 -0.87
CA ILE A 39 10.14 37.58 -1.82
C ILE A 39 11.01 36.47 -1.23
N TYR A 40 12.16 36.78 -0.64
CA TYR A 40 13.04 35.79 -0.02
C TYR A 40 12.39 35.10 1.18
N SER A 41 11.60 35.80 1.97
CA SER A 41 10.85 35.19 3.07
C SER A 41 9.81 34.17 2.56
N ILE A 42 9.08 34.49 1.51
CA ILE A 42 8.09 33.58 0.90
C ILE A 42 8.78 32.34 0.34
N ILE A 43 9.88 32.50 -0.41
CA ILE A 43 10.64 31.37 -0.97
C ILE A 43 11.17 30.48 0.15
N PHE A 44 11.71 31.08 1.22
CA PHE A 44 12.25 30.34 2.35
C PHE A 44 11.16 29.56 3.10
N ILE A 45 10.00 30.16 3.35
CA ILE A 45 8.85 29.47 3.96
C ILE A 45 8.37 28.32 3.07
N ALA A 46 8.31 28.51 1.76
CA ALA A 46 7.91 27.44 0.83
C ALA A 46 8.90 26.26 0.87
N LEU A 47 10.21 26.52 0.86
CA LEU A 47 11.25 25.49 0.99
C LEU A 47 11.15 24.75 2.32
N LEU A 48 10.88 25.46 3.41
CA LEU A 48 10.70 24.88 4.74
C LEU A 48 9.49 23.98 4.82
N LEU A 49 8.37 24.37 4.22
CA LEU A 49 7.18 23.54 4.12
C LEU A 49 7.45 22.27 3.33
N LEU A 50 8.15 22.38 2.20
CA LEU A 50 8.57 21.22 1.40
C LEU A 50 9.46 20.26 2.21
N LEU A 51 10.41 20.79 2.98
CA LEU A 51 11.29 20.01 3.83
C LEU A 51 10.51 19.29 4.95
N LEU A 52 9.56 19.95 5.58
CA LEU A 52 8.69 19.36 6.62
C LEU A 52 7.82 18.24 6.04
N ILE A 53 7.26 18.44 4.85
CA ILE A 53 6.51 17.41 4.12
C ILE A 53 7.43 16.21 3.82
N PHE A 54 8.64 16.46 3.34
CA PHE A 54 9.62 15.41 3.03
C PHE A 54 10.00 14.60 4.28
N ILE A 55 10.26 15.26 5.42
CA ILE A 55 10.54 14.59 6.70
C ILE A 55 9.35 13.73 7.14
N ASN A 56 8.12 14.24 7.01
CA ASN A 56 6.93 13.52 7.40
C ASN A 56 6.68 12.29 6.50
N ILE A 57 7.01 12.39 5.22
CA ILE A 57 6.96 11.26 4.28
C ILE A 57 7.97 10.17 4.67
N ILE A 58 9.16 10.56 5.15
CA ILE A 58 10.25 9.62 5.48
C ILE A 58 10.08 9.02 6.87
N SER A 59 9.51 9.77 7.82
CA SER A 59 9.37 9.31 9.21
C SER A 59 8.29 8.25 9.35
N PHE A 60 8.70 7.07 9.84
CA PHE A 60 7.78 6.01 10.23
C PHE A 60 7.56 6.12 11.75
N THR A 61 6.37 6.51 12.15
CA THR A 61 6.04 6.89 13.52
C THR A 61 5.71 5.66 14.39
N ARG A 62 5.60 5.87 15.71
CA ARG A 62 5.12 4.84 16.63
C ARG A 62 3.70 4.37 16.30
N ILE A 63 2.86 5.28 15.79
CA ILE A 63 1.50 4.96 15.34
C ILE A 63 1.55 4.01 14.14
N ASP A 64 2.43 4.28 13.17
CA ASP A 64 2.59 3.44 11.98
C ASP A 64 3.06 2.03 12.36
N LYS A 65 4.00 1.92 13.31
CA LYS A 65 4.47 0.62 13.86
C LYS A 65 3.34 -0.15 14.49
N LYS A 66 2.57 0.49 15.38
CA LYS A 66 1.42 -0.14 16.04
C LYS A 66 0.38 -0.59 15.02
N SER A 67 0.08 0.24 14.01
CA SER A 67 -0.84 -0.11 12.93
C SER A 67 -0.36 -1.33 12.14
N TYR A 68 0.95 -1.40 11.84
CA TYR A 68 1.52 -2.55 11.15
C TYR A 68 1.49 -3.82 12.02
N GLU A 69 1.80 -3.71 13.32
CA GLU A 69 1.74 -4.85 14.26
C GLU A 69 0.34 -5.45 14.34
N VAL A 70 -0.71 -4.60 14.33
CA VAL A 70 -2.11 -5.05 14.35
C VAL A 70 -2.46 -5.91 13.13
N ILE A 71 -2.00 -5.53 11.95
CA ILE A 71 -2.35 -6.23 10.70
C ILE A 71 -1.35 -7.31 10.30
N ARG A 72 -0.23 -7.44 11.02
CA ARG A 72 0.91 -8.28 10.62
C ARG A 72 0.52 -9.74 10.45
N LYS A 73 -0.26 -10.29 11.39
CA LYS A 73 -0.68 -11.69 11.33
C LYS A 73 -1.52 -11.95 10.09
N ASP A 74 -2.56 -11.16 9.88
CA ASP A 74 -3.46 -11.32 8.73
C ASP A 74 -2.71 -11.06 7.41
N LEU A 75 -1.72 -10.16 7.43
CA LEU A 75 -0.84 -9.92 6.28
C LEU A 75 0.05 -11.13 5.97
N ASP A 76 0.53 -11.84 7.00
CA ASP A 76 1.30 -13.08 6.83
C ASP A 76 0.40 -14.20 6.25
N ASP A 77 -0.84 -14.34 6.72
CA ASP A 77 -1.83 -15.31 6.21
C ASP A 77 -2.17 -15.02 4.73
N ILE A 78 -2.37 -13.75 4.36
CA ILE A 78 -2.49 -13.32 2.95
C ILE A 78 -1.25 -13.74 2.14
N GLY A 79 -0.06 -13.56 2.70
CA GLY A 79 1.19 -13.96 2.04
C GLY A 79 1.24 -15.45 1.75
N VAL A 80 0.82 -16.29 2.69
CA VAL A 80 0.71 -17.75 2.50
C VAL A 80 -0.29 -18.08 1.40
N THR A 81 -1.44 -17.42 1.40
CA THR A 81 -2.48 -17.63 0.38
C THR A 81 -2.00 -17.21 -1.02
N LEU A 82 -1.34 -16.07 -1.16
CA LEU A 82 -0.76 -15.62 -2.42
C LEU A 82 0.32 -16.57 -2.95
N GLU A 83 1.15 -17.11 -2.06
CA GLU A 83 2.16 -18.08 -2.44
C GLU A 83 1.52 -19.42 -2.85
N GLY A 84 0.47 -19.85 -2.15
CA GLY A 84 -0.32 -21.02 -2.54
C GLY A 84 -0.93 -20.89 -3.93
N ILE A 85 -1.50 -19.73 -4.26
CA ILE A 85 -2.03 -19.44 -5.60
C ILE A 85 -0.91 -19.43 -6.64
N ARG A 86 0.27 -18.90 -6.31
CA ARG A 86 1.42 -18.85 -7.21
C ARG A 86 1.94 -20.23 -7.56
N THR A 87 1.99 -21.12 -6.59
CA THR A 87 2.52 -22.49 -6.75
C THR A 87 1.50 -23.47 -7.33
N SER A 88 0.22 -23.24 -7.04
CA SER A 88 -0.89 -24.07 -7.51
C SER A 88 -2.07 -23.20 -8.01
N PRO A 89 -1.95 -22.58 -9.18
CA PRO A 89 -2.88 -21.55 -9.65
C PRO A 89 -4.28 -22.05 -10.00
N GLY A 90 -4.53 -23.36 -9.91
CA GLY A 90 -5.80 -23.95 -10.36
C GLY A 90 -6.95 -23.87 -9.35
N ASN A 91 -6.66 -23.86 -8.06
CA ASN A 91 -7.69 -23.94 -7.03
C ASN A 91 -7.38 -23.04 -5.82
N ILE A 92 -8.40 -22.37 -5.30
CA ILE A 92 -8.33 -21.63 -4.05
C ILE A 92 -9.53 -22.01 -3.16
N SER A 93 -9.33 -22.17 -1.86
CA SER A 93 -10.46 -22.35 -0.96
C SER A 93 -11.28 -21.06 -0.86
N VAL A 94 -12.59 -21.20 -0.71
CA VAL A 94 -13.53 -20.07 -0.51
C VAL A 94 -13.11 -19.25 0.70
N GLU A 95 -12.74 -19.91 1.80
CA GLU A 95 -12.27 -19.27 3.02
C GLU A 95 -11.05 -18.38 2.77
N ARG A 96 -10.03 -18.91 2.12
CA ARG A 96 -8.81 -18.12 1.80
C ARG A 96 -9.05 -16.98 0.82
N LEU A 97 -9.97 -17.15 -0.13
CA LEU A 97 -10.34 -16.08 -1.04
C LEU A 97 -11.05 -14.95 -0.29
N SER A 98 -11.97 -15.31 0.62
CA SER A 98 -12.69 -14.31 1.43
C SER A 98 -11.79 -13.54 2.40
N GLU A 99 -10.62 -14.07 2.76
CA GLU A 99 -9.62 -13.34 3.56
C GLU A 99 -9.18 -12.04 2.88
N PHE A 100 -9.12 -12.01 1.53
CA PHE A 100 -8.71 -10.82 0.79
C PHE A 100 -9.69 -9.66 0.96
N GLY A 101 -10.97 -9.92 0.79
CA GLY A 101 -12.01 -8.91 0.99
C GLY A 101 -12.20 -8.55 2.46
N ASN A 102 -12.11 -9.54 3.34
CA ASN A 102 -12.18 -9.30 4.78
C ASN A 102 -11.06 -8.38 5.24
N PHE A 103 -9.82 -8.61 4.81
CA PHE A 103 -8.70 -7.75 5.12
C PHE A 103 -8.95 -6.32 4.63
N ALA A 104 -9.36 -6.15 3.38
CA ALA A 104 -9.67 -4.84 2.83
C ALA A 104 -10.82 -4.16 3.57
N ASN A 105 -11.90 -4.88 3.89
CA ASN A 105 -13.06 -4.33 4.58
C ASN A 105 -12.76 -4.00 6.04
N CYS A 106 -12.06 -4.88 6.77
CA CYS A 106 -11.76 -4.67 8.18
C CYS A 106 -10.77 -3.52 8.40
N TYR A 107 -9.75 -3.42 7.56
CA TYR A 107 -8.64 -2.51 7.82
C TYR A 107 -8.65 -1.23 7.00
N TYR A 108 -9.32 -1.22 5.86
CA TYR A 108 -9.39 -0.02 5.02
C TYR A 108 -10.73 0.71 5.12
N ASN A 109 -11.84 -0.04 5.06
CA ASN A 109 -13.17 0.57 4.98
C ASN A 109 -13.79 0.86 6.36
N LYS A 110 -13.53 0.03 7.36
CA LYS A 110 -14.22 0.06 8.67
C LYS A 110 -13.31 0.29 9.86
N SER A 111 -11.98 0.27 9.70
CA SER A 111 -11.09 0.31 10.85
C SER A 111 -10.82 1.73 11.33
N THR A 112 -11.07 1.96 12.60
CA THR A 112 -10.53 3.10 13.36
C THR A 112 -9.19 2.76 14.01
N VAL A 113 -8.77 1.48 13.96
CA VAL A 113 -7.61 0.96 14.68
C VAL A 113 -6.33 1.02 13.84
N VAL A 114 -6.46 0.87 12.51
CA VAL A 114 -5.33 0.90 11.59
C VAL A 114 -5.27 2.24 10.87
N PHE A 115 -4.27 3.03 11.26
CA PHE A 115 -4.04 4.34 10.68
C PHE A 115 -2.55 4.54 10.43
N PHE A 116 -2.17 4.77 9.18
CA PHE A 116 -0.82 5.15 8.81
C PHE A 116 -0.71 6.67 8.68
N SER A 117 0.11 7.28 9.53
CA SER A 117 0.46 8.70 9.46
C SER A 117 1.48 8.97 8.36
N ASN A 118 2.36 8.01 8.10
CA ASN A 118 3.30 8.06 7.00
C ASN A 118 2.58 7.96 5.65
N LEU A 119 2.75 8.96 4.79
CA LEU A 119 2.05 9.05 3.51
C LEU A 119 2.34 7.86 2.59
N TRP A 120 3.59 7.41 2.53
CA TRP A 120 3.97 6.27 1.68
C TRP A 120 3.41 4.95 2.19
N ALA A 121 3.43 4.72 3.52
CA ALA A 121 2.77 3.55 4.11
C ALA A 121 1.28 3.56 3.80
N LYS A 122 0.62 4.70 3.95
CA LYS A 122 -0.80 4.89 3.65
C LYS A 122 -1.13 4.60 2.18
N ILE A 123 -0.34 5.14 1.24
CA ILE A 123 -0.55 4.91 -0.19
C ILE A 123 -0.38 3.43 -0.54
N LYS A 124 0.72 2.81 -0.06
CA LYS A 124 0.99 1.39 -0.31
C LYS A 124 -0.06 0.48 0.30
N PHE A 125 -0.50 0.77 1.52
CA PHE A 125 -1.56 0.04 2.18
C PHE A 125 -2.89 0.12 1.41
N ARG A 126 -3.26 1.32 0.96
CA ARG A 126 -4.45 1.53 0.11
C ARG A 126 -4.37 0.77 -1.20
N SER A 127 -3.20 0.80 -1.86
CA SER A 127 -2.98 0.05 -3.10
C SER A 127 -3.17 -1.44 -2.87
N LEU A 128 -2.59 -1.99 -1.80
CA LEU A 128 -2.75 -3.40 -1.43
C LEU A 128 -4.21 -3.76 -1.19
N CYS A 129 -4.92 -3.05 -0.32
CA CYS A 129 -6.33 -3.33 -0.03
C CYS A 129 -7.19 -3.29 -1.30
N LYS A 130 -6.99 -2.28 -2.15
CA LYS A 130 -7.73 -2.16 -3.41
C LYS A 130 -7.40 -3.28 -4.38
N SER A 131 -6.14 -3.68 -4.49
CA SER A 131 -5.75 -4.76 -5.39
C SER A 131 -6.25 -6.13 -4.92
N LEU A 132 -6.26 -6.39 -3.60
CA LEU A 132 -6.84 -7.60 -3.00
C LEU A 132 -8.35 -7.69 -3.30
N ALA A 133 -9.10 -6.64 -3.00
CA ALA A 133 -10.53 -6.59 -3.28
C ALA A 133 -10.85 -6.76 -4.78
N ASN A 134 -10.06 -6.15 -5.66
CA ASN A 134 -10.27 -6.29 -7.11
C ASN A 134 -9.99 -7.73 -7.60
N LEU A 135 -8.97 -8.39 -7.05
CA LEU A 135 -8.67 -9.78 -7.39
C LEU A 135 -9.77 -10.72 -6.89
N GLU A 136 -10.20 -10.54 -5.65
CA GLU A 136 -11.28 -11.32 -5.06
C GLU A 136 -12.57 -11.19 -5.89
N ASN A 137 -13.03 -9.96 -6.13
CA ASN A 137 -14.24 -9.71 -6.93
C ASN A 137 -14.12 -10.32 -8.34
N PHE A 138 -12.96 -10.18 -8.98
CA PHE A 138 -12.75 -10.76 -10.30
C PHE A 138 -12.86 -12.29 -10.28
N ILE A 139 -12.33 -12.96 -9.25
CA ILE A 139 -12.42 -14.40 -9.10
C ILE A 139 -13.89 -14.80 -8.86
N TRP A 140 -14.62 -14.12 -7.99
CA TRP A 140 -16.03 -14.38 -7.73
C TRP A 140 -16.90 -14.20 -8.97
N ASP A 141 -16.66 -13.17 -9.77
CA ASP A 141 -17.45 -12.86 -10.96
C ASP A 141 -17.19 -13.83 -12.13
N ASN A 142 -16.00 -14.48 -12.15
CA ASN A 142 -15.53 -15.25 -13.30
C ASN A 142 -15.14 -16.70 -12.98
N HIS A 143 -15.41 -17.19 -11.77
CA HIS A 143 -15.09 -18.58 -11.43
C HIS A 143 -15.94 -19.56 -12.25
N LEU A 144 -15.32 -20.70 -12.61
CA LEU A 144 -15.97 -21.67 -13.49
C LEU A 144 -16.83 -22.69 -12.75
N ASP A 145 -16.51 -23.00 -11.49
CA ASP A 145 -17.25 -24.00 -10.73
C ASP A 145 -16.90 -23.99 -9.24
N ASN A 146 -17.89 -24.23 -8.40
CA ASN A 146 -17.70 -24.51 -6.98
C ASN A 146 -17.54 -26.01 -6.82
N ALA A 147 -16.33 -26.51 -6.83
CA ALA A 147 -16.07 -27.93 -6.55
C ALA A 147 -16.47 -28.23 -5.09
N GLY A 148 -17.71 -28.66 -4.89
CA GLY A 148 -18.25 -29.03 -3.59
C GLY A 148 -18.45 -27.91 -2.58
N GLY A 149 -18.54 -26.65 -3.01
CA GLY A 149 -18.83 -25.48 -2.14
C GLY A 149 -17.65 -24.96 -1.33
N LEU A 150 -16.54 -25.68 -1.24
CA LEU A 150 -15.38 -25.30 -0.40
C LEU A 150 -14.17 -24.78 -1.21
N THR A 151 -14.16 -25.04 -2.51
CA THR A 151 -13.03 -24.69 -3.37
C THR A 151 -13.52 -24.08 -4.67
N ILE A 152 -12.91 -22.97 -5.06
CA ILE A 152 -13.15 -22.28 -6.34
C ILE A 152 -12.04 -22.69 -7.31
N ARG A 153 -12.43 -23.14 -8.50
CA ARG A 153 -11.51 -23.43 -9.57
C ARG A 153 -11.19 -22.12 -10.33
N ILE A 154 -9.93 -21.70 -10.27
CA ILE A 154 -9.43 -20.51 -10.97
C ILE A 154 -8.98 -20.86 -12.42
N SER A 155 -9.16 -22.10 -12.85
CA SER A 155 -8.80 -22.50 -14.22
C SER A 155 -9.80 -21.91 -15.20
N PHE A 156 -9.35 -20.92 -15.96
CA PHE A 156 -10.11 -20.36 -17.09
C PHE A 156 -9.99 -21.21 -18.36
N ILE A 157 -9.19 -22.29 -18.31
CA ILE A 157 -9.07 -23.26 -19.38
C ILE A 157 -10.12 -24.32 -19.11
N GLY A 158 -11.27 -24.19 -19.73
CA GLY A 158 -12.32 -25.20 -19.65
C GLY A 158 -11.82 -26.55 -20.17
N SER A 159 -12.12 -27.62 -19.43
CA SER A 159 -12.04 -28.96 -19.97
C SER A 159 -12.94 -29.00 -21.21
N SER A 160 -12.36 -29.23 -22.34
CA SER A 160 -13.05 -29.36 -23.62
C SER A 160 -13.96 -30.59 -23.59
N SER A 161 -15.16 -30.47 -23.06
CA SER A 161 -16.22 -31.42 -23.35
C SER A 161 -16.83 -31.07 -24.71
N GLY A 162 -16.23 -31.54 -25.76
CA GLY A 162 -16.87 -31.94 -26.97
C GLY A 162 -17.22 -30.92 -28.03
N ILE A 163 -17.44 -29.65 -27.78
CA ILE A 163 -17.77 -28.63 -28.79
C ILE A 163 -16.85 -27.44 -28.62
N TYR A 164 -15.94 -27.23 -29.57
CA TYR A 164 -15.08 -26.07 -29.62
C TYR A 164 -15.91 -24.83 -29.99
N ASP A 165 -16.21 -24.02 -28.98
CA ASP A 165 -16.82 -22.70 -29.14
C ASP A 165 -15.72 -21.63 -29.09
N ARG A 166 -15.41 -21.08 -30.24
CA ARG A 166 -14.33 -20.09 -30.41
C ARG A 166 -14.57 -18.85 -29.54
N SER A 167 -15.82 -18.40 -29.39
CA SER A 167 -16.16 -17.21 -28.60
C SER A 167 -15.90 -17.44 -27.11
N LYS A 168 -16.19 -18.64 -26.60
CA LYS A 168 -15.88 -19.01 -25.21
C LYS A 168 -14.40 -19.12 -24.95
N HIS A 169 -13.64 -19.63 -25.90
CA HIS A 169 -12.20 -19.77 -25.81
C HIS A 169 -11.50 -18.40 -25.77
N GLU A 170 -11.92 -17.46 -26.63
CA GLU A 170 -11.40 -16.08 -26.64
C GLU A 170 -11.68 -15.38 -25.31
N LYS A 171 -12.90 -15.47 -24.80
CA LYS A 171 -13.28 -14.92 -23.50
C LYS A 171 -12.50 -15.54 -22.32
N GLN A 172 -12.27 -16.84 -22.35
CA GLN A 172 -11.46 -17.53 -21.34
C GLN A 172 -10.02 -17.03 -21.34
N LYS A 173 -9.41 -16.88 -22.53
CA LYS A 173 -8.06 -16.36 -22.68
C LYS A 173 -7.95 -14.91 -22.17
N GLU A 174 -8.93 -14.07 -22.46
CA GLU A 174 -9.00 -12.71 -21.97
C GLU A 174 -9.10 -12.68 -20.43
N ASN A 175 -9.94 -13.52 -19.85
CA ASN A 175 -10.08 -13.64 -18.40
C ASN A 175 -8.78 -14.15 -17.75
N GLU A 176 -8.09 -15.11 -18.35
CA GLU A 176 -6.79 -15.58 -17.85
C GLU A 176 -5.75 -14.46 -17.85
N GLU A 177 -5.67 -13.68 -18.92
CA GLU A 177 -4.74 -12.56 -19.01
C GLU A 177 -5.06 -11.48 -17.97
N LYS A 178 -6.34 -11.14 -17.80
CA LYS A 178 -6.81 -10.18 -16.79
C LYS A 178 -6.52 -10.67 -15.38
N TYR A 179 -6.77 -11.95 -15.09
CA TYR A 179 -6.44 -12.57 -13.81
C TYR A 179 -4.95 -12.48 -13.51
N ARG A 180 -4.09 -12.85 -14.48
CA ARG A 180 -2.62 -12.76 -14.31
C ARG A 180 -2.17 -11.33 -13.99
N LYS A 181 -2.71 -10.34 -14.69
CA LYS A 181 -2.40 -8.92 -14.43
C LYS A 181 -2.82 -8.49 -13.00
N LEU A 182 -4.02 -8.87 -12.58
CA LEU A 182 -4.51 -8.59 -11.22
C LEU A 182 -3.66 -9.29 -10.17
N PHE A 183 -3.35 -10.56 -10.34
CA PHE A 183 -2.54 -11.34 -9.41
C PHE A 183 -1.12 -10.77 -9.26
N ILE A 184 -0.45 -10.45 -10.37
CA ILE A 184 0.88 -9.83 -10.35
C ILE A 184 0.83 -8.48 -9.62
N LYS A 185 -0.23 -7.70 -9.86
CA LYS A 185 -0.42 -6.42 -9.16
C LYS A 185 -0.54 -6.61 -7.65
N VAL A 186 -1.37 -7.53 -7.20
CA VAL A 186 -1.52 -7.85 -5.76
C VAL A 186 -0.19 -8.27 -5.16
N LEU A 187 0.53 -9.16 -5.81
CA LEU A 187 1.82 -9.67 -5.34
C LEU A 187 2.86 -8.55 -5.20
N ASN A 188 2.89 -7.62 -6.16
CA ASN A 188 3.78 -6.46 -6.13
C ASN A 188 3.37 -5.47 -5.03
N ASP A 189 2.09 -5.17 -4.86
CA ASP A 189 1.58 -4.29 -3.82
C ASP A 189 1.84 -4.87 -2.43
N TYR A 190 1.61 -6.17 -2.23
CA TYR A 190 1.91 -6.89 -1.00
C TYR A 190 3.40 -6.80 -0.64
N ARG A 191 4.28 -7.18 -1.56
CA ARG A 191 5.73 -7.13 -1.34
C ARG A 191 6.23 -5.71 -1.09
N SER A 192 5.71 -4.75 -1.84
CA SER A 192 6.08 -3.34 -1.71
C SER A 192 5.66 -2.75 -0.37
N PHE A 193 4.45 -3.06 0.11
CA PHE A 193 3.96 -2.60 1.40
C PHE A 193 4.73 -3.26 2.55
N ARG A 194 4.84 -4.59 2.52
CA ARG A 194 5.56 -5.37 3.53
C ARG A 194 7.01 -4.91 3.69
N LYS A 195 7.77 -4.91 2.61
CA LYS A 195 9.15 -4.43 2.59
C LYS A 195 9.30 -2.99 3.09
N TYR A 196 8.35 -2.13 2.73
CA TYR A 196 8.37 -0.74 3.18
C TYR A 196 8.23 -0.62 4.68
N CYS A 197 7.32 -1.38 5.30
CA CYS A 197 7.09 -1.38 6.74
C CYS A 197 8.23 -2.07 7.50
N GLU A 198 8.64 -3.27 7.09
CA GLU A 198 9.69 -4.06 7.75
C GLU A 198 11.04 -3.34 7.78
N ASN A 199 11.41 -2.64 6.73
CA ASN A 199 12.66 -1.87 6.70
C ASN A 199 12.66 -0.65 7.65
N ARG A 200 11.53 -0.32 8.28
CA ARG A 200 11.35 0.87 9.15
C ARG A 200 10.95 0.53 10.59
N LEU A 201 10.71 -0.74 10.87
CA LEU A 201 10.48 -1.23 12.23
C LEU A 201 11.78 -1.24 13.03
#